data_2528049b86aaf51ffbe1cebef443ce2f
#
_entry.id   2528049b86aaf51ffbe1cebef443ce2f
#
_cell.length_a   1.000
_cell.length_b   1.000
_cell.length_c   1.000
_cell.angle_alpha   90.00
_cell.angle_beta   90.00
_cell.angle_gamma   90.00
#
_symmetry.space_group_name_H-M   'P 1'
#
loop_
_entity.id
_entity.type
_entity.pdbx_description
1 polymer ?
#
loop_
_entity_poly.entity_id
_entity_poly.type
_entity_poly.pdbx_seq_one_letter_code
_entity_poly.pdbx_strand_id
1 'polypeptide(L)'
;MAIIEGMLQELEQEARTTRRVLERVPADQLGWRPHKKARTLGELALHVAGTPGEVAKLASQSEVQAPDFRDASPASAAELIPALDKSIATARQLLGSMDDATLNGMWRMKRNGHDVIAMPRAALLRSIMLNHWYHHRGQLSVYLRELGVPIPSIYGPSADENPFTA
;
A
#
# COMPACT_ATOMS: atom_id res chain seq x y z
N MET A 1 -0.28 16.01 19.66
CA MET A 1 -0.77 14.87 18.83
C MET A 1 0.39 13.90 18.73
N ALA A 2 0.18 12.64 19.13
CA ALA A 2 1.22 11.62 18.99
C ALA A 2 1.52 11.37 17.49
N ILE A 3 2.76 11.01 17.17
CA ILE A 3 3.19 10.77 15.77
C ILE A 3 2.26 9.76 15.08
N ILE A 4 1.85 8.71 15.80
CA ILE A 4 1.03 7.65 15.24
C ILE A 4 -0.39 8.11 14.90
N GLU A 5 -0.96 9.04 15.64
CA GLU A 5 -2.31 9.57 15.38
C GLU A 5 -2.39 10.22 14.00
N GLY A 6 -1.40 11.06 13.64
CA GLY A 6 -1.31 11.67 12.32
C GLY A 6 -1.17 10.64 11.20
N MET A 7 -0.32 9.62 11.41
CA MET A 7 -0.14 8.55 10.42
C MET A 7 -1.39 7.70 10.24
N LEU A 8 -2.15 7.42 11.29
CA LEU A 8 -3.40 6.67 11.21
C LEU A 8 -4.51 7.48 10.52
N GLN A 9 -4.59 8.78 10.77
CA GLN A 9 -5.52 9.66 10.04
C GLN A 9 -5.20 9.70 8.55
N GLU A 10 -3.91 9.83 8.18
CA GLU A 10 -3.46 9.76 6.79
C GLU A 10 -3.78 8.40 6.17
N LEU A 11 -3.49 7.29 6.86
CA LEU A 11 -3.80 5.93 6.41
C LEU A 11 -5.29 5.77 6.07
N GLU A 12 -6.19 6.26 6.91
CA GLU A 12 -7.64 6.19 6.69
C GLU A 12 -8.09 7.02 5.48
N GLN A 13 -7.56 8.22 5.33
CA GLN A 13 -7.86 9.07 4.18
C GLN A 13 -7.39 8.40 2.89
N GLU A 14 -6.16 7.90 2.88
CA GLU A 14 -5.56 7.26 1.71
C GLU A 14 -6.22 5.91 1.38
N ALA A 15 -6.75 5.20 2.39
CA ALA A 15 -7.51 3.98 2.16
C ALA A 15 -8.79 4.25 1.35
N ARG A 16 -9.50 5.35 1.62
CA ARG A 16 -10.68 5.75 0.83
C ARG A 16 -10.31 6.03 -0.62
N THR A 17 -9.21 6.76 -0.85
CA THR A 17 -8.70 7.05 -2.20
C THR A 17 -8.26 5.78 -2.92
N THR A 18 -7.54 4.89 -2.22
CA THR A 18 -7.07 3.61 -2.77
C THR A 18 -8.22 2.69 -3.14
N ARG A 19 -9.27 2.63 -2.32
CA ARG A 19 -10.50 1.86 -2.61
C ARG A 19 -11.09 2.25 -3.95
N ARG A 20 -11.24 3.55 -4.20
CA ARG A 20 -11.80 4.07 -5.47
C ARG A 20 -10.99 3.64 -6.69
N VAL A 21 -9.66 3.57 -6.55
CA VAL A 21 -8.79 3.09 -7.64
C VAL A 21 -8.93 1.57 -7.82
N LEU A 22 -8.95 0.78 -6.74
CA LEU A 22 -9.10 -0.67 -6.79
C LEU A 22 -10.47 -1.11 -7.35
N GLU A 23 -11.53 -0.36 -7.07
CA GLU A 23 -12.88 -0.60 -7.63
C GLU A 23 -12.94 -0.45 -9.16
N ARG A 24 -11.93 0.18 -9.78
CA ARG A 24 -11.83 0.33 -11.23
C ARG A 24 -11.08 -0.80 -11.92
N VAL A 25 -10.50 -1.75 -11.17
CA VAL A 25 -9.72 -2.85 -11.75
C VAL A 25 -10.63 -3.80 -12.54
N PRO A 26 -10.44 -3.92 -13.88
CA PRO A 26 -11.27 -4.79 -14.70
C PRO A 26 -10.94 -6.27 -14.44
N ALA A 27 -11.99 -7.06 -14.17
CA ALA A 27 -11.86 -8.45 -13.76
C ALA A 27 -11.25 -9.36 -14.85
N ASP A 28 -11.47 -9.03 -16.10
CA ASP A 28 -11.01 -9.78 -17.28
C ASP A 28 -9.56 -9.43 -17.69
N GLN A 29 -8.93 -8.42 -17.06
CA GLN A 29 -7.60 -7.93 -17.39
C GLN A 29 -6.53 -8.21 -16.32
N LEU A 30 -6.82 -9.00 -15.30
CA LEU A 30 -5.88 -9.25 -14.19
C LEU A 30 -4.51 -9.78 -14.62
N GLY A 31 -4.44 -10.52 -15.72
CA GLY A 31 -3.21 -11.03 -16.31
C GLY A 31 -2.44 -10.04 -17.19
N TRP A 32 -3.02 -8.90 -17.54
CA TRP A 32 -2.38 -7.89 -18.39
C TRP A 32 -1.18 -7.23 -17.67
N ARG A 33 -0.16 -6.87 -18.45
CA ARG A 33 1.02 -6.13 -17.97
C ARG A 33 1.59 -5.26 -19.09
N PRO A 34 2.13 -4.06 -18.79
CA PRO A 34 2.69 -3.18 -19.83
C PRO A 34 4.02 -3.69 -20.39
N HIS A 35 4.73 -4.53 -19.64
CA HIS A 35 6.01 -5.09 -20.04
C HIS A 35 6.27 -6.44 -19.35
N LYS A 36 6.99 -7.37 -20.02
CA LYS A 36 7.29 -8.72 -19.48
C LYS A 36 7.98 -8.74 -18.10
N LYS A 37 8.68 -7.67 -17.73
CA LYS A 37 9.34 -7.50 -16.42
C LYS A 37 8.47 -6.79 -15.38
N ALA A 38 7.30 -6.29 -15.77
CA ALA A 38 6.38 -5.62 -14.85
C ALA A 38 5.46 -6.63 -14.17
N ARG A 39 4.93 -6.27 -13.01
CA ARG A 39 3.81 -6.98 -12.39
C ARG A 39 2.62 -7.01 -13.33
N THR A 40 1.79 -8.04 -13.23
CA THR A 40 0.46 -7.99 -13.85
C THR A 40 -0.43 -6.97 -13.12
N LEU A 41 -1.52 -6.58 -13.75
CA LEU A 41 -2.54 -5.71 -13.15
C LEU A 41 -3.04 -6.30 -11.82
N GLY A 42 -3.34 -7.59 -11.78
CA GLY A 42 -3.80 -8.27 -10.58
C GLY A 42 -2.74 -8.30 -9.47
N GLU A 43 -1.49 -8.64 -9.80
CA GLU A 43 -0.36 -8.62 -8.87
C GLU A 43 -0.15 -7.22 -8.27
N LEU A 44 -0.16 -6.18 -9.10
CA LEU A 44 -0.01 -4.80 -8.65
C LEU A 44 -1.20 -4.34 -7.78
N ALA A 45 -2.43 -4.65 -8.19
CA ALA A 45 -3.62 -4.28 -7.45
C ALA A 45 -3.69 -4.96 -6.07
N LEU A 46 -3.36 -6.27 -6.00
CA LEU A 46 -3.31 -6.99 -4.74
C LEU A 46 -2.18 -6.48 -3.82
N HIS A 47 -1.02 -6.16 -4.39
CA HIS A 47 0.06 -5.52 -3.66
C HIS A 47 -0.37 -4.16 -3.09
N VAL A 48 -1.05 -3.32 -3.86
CA VAL A 48 -1.62 -2.05 -3.39
C VAL A 48 -2.62 -2.29 -2.26
N ALA A 49 -3.48 -3.30 -2.36
CA ALA A 49 -4.45 -3.63 -1.33
C ALA A 49 -3.78 -4.10 -0.02
N GLY A 50 -2.71 -4.90 -0.10
CA GLY A 50 -2.08 -5.56 1.03
C GLY A 50 -1.01 -4.74 1.77
N THR A 51 -0.34 -3.82 1.08
CA THR A 51 0.88 -3.13 1.56
C THR A 51 0.77 -2.56 2.98
N PRO A 52 -0.28 -1.79 3.38
CA PRO A 52 -0.33 -1.24 4.73
C PRO A 52 -0.28 -2.28 5.84
N GLY A 53 -1.06 -3.35 5.72
CA GLY A 53 -1.12 -4.41 6.72
C GLY A 53 0.16 -5.25 6.78
N GLU A 54 0.77 -5.51 5.62
CA GLU A 54 2.03 -6.26 5.54
C GLU A 54 3.17 -5.49 6.18
N VAL A 55 3.31 -4.20 5.87
CA VAL A 55 4.35 -3.36 6.48
C VAL A 55 4.09 -3.13 7.96
N ALA A 56 2.84 -3.00 8.41
CA ALA A 56 2.51 -2.90 9.83
C ALA A 56 2.92 -4.16 10.61
N LYS A 57 2.75 -5.35 10.03
CA LYS A 57 3.24 -6.60 10.65
C LYS A 57 4.76 -6.62 10.79
N LEU A 58 5.49 -6.15 9.78
CA LEU A 58 6.95 -6.03 9.87
C LEU A 58 7.34 -4.99 10.94
N ALA A 59 6.67 -3.84 10.95
CA ALA A 59 6.94 -2.76 11.89
C ALA A 59 6.59 -3.11 13.34
N SER A 60 5.70 -4.07 13.60
CA SER A 60 5.34 -4.51 14.95
C SER A 60 6.46 -5.26 15.67
N GLN A 61 7.45 -5.76 14.94
CA GLN A 61 8.65 -6.38 15.47
C GLN A 61 9.81 -5.36 15.49
N SER A 62 10.82 -5.56 16.32
CA SER A 62 12.01 -4.70 16.34
C SER A 62 13.03 -5.10 15.28
N GLU A 63 13.03 -6.38 14.93
CA GLU A 63 13.91 -6.99 13.96
C GLU A 63 13.18 -8.06 13.17
N VAL A 64 13.41 -8.11 11.86
CA VAL A 64 12.83 -9.12 10.96
C VAL A 64 13.91 -9.69 10.04
N GLN A 65 13.73 -10.94 9.62
CA GLN A 65 14.47 -11.46 8.48
C GLN A 65 13.85 -10.95 7.18
N ALA A 66 14.68 -10.59 6.19
CA ALA A 66 14.21 -10.16 4.88
C ALA A 66 13.33 -11.26 4.28
N PRO A 67 12.04 -11.01 4.06
CA PRO A 67 11.16 -12.01 3.48
C PRO A 67 11.54 -12.31 2.01
N ASP A 68 11.12 -13.45 1.54
CA ASP A 68 11.15 -13.75 0.10
C ASP A 68 9.93 -13.04 -0.53
N PHE A 69 10.17 -11.85 -1.06
CA PHE A 69 9.13 -11.02 -1.69
C PHE A 69 8.66 -11.68 -2.98
N ARG A 70 7.52 -12.34 -2.93
CA ARG A 70 6.85 -12.91 -4.09
C ARG A 70 5.54 -12.20 -4.30
N ASP A 71 5.30 -11.80 -5.55
CA ASP A 71 4.03 -11.23 -5.93
C ASP A 71 2.96 -12.33 -5.95
N ALA A 72 1.87 -12.10 -5.23
CA ALA A 72 0.69 -12.95 -5.26
C ALA A 72 -0.31 -12.38 -6.27
N SER A 73 -0.97 -13.27 -7.00
CA SER A 73 -2.05 -12.91 -7.92
C SER A 73 -3.40 -13.20 -7.27
N PRO A 74 -4.38 -12.28 -7.36
CA PRO A 74 -5.74 -12.57 -6.91
C PRO A 74 -6.40 -13.55 -7.89
N ALA A 75 -7.26 -14.44 -7.40
CA ALA A 75 -8.06 -15.30 -8.25
C ALA A 75 -9.19 -14.51 -8.96
N SER A 76 -9.62 -13.40 -8.37
CA SER A 76 -10.62 -12.49 -8.96
C SER A 76 -10.45 -11.06 -8.45
N ALA A 77 -10.98 -10.08 -9.20
CA ALA A 77 -10.99 -8.67 -8.77
C ALA A 77 -11.84 -8.46 -7.48
N ALA A 78 -12.80 -9.35 -7.21
CA ALA A 78 -13.63 -9.29 -6.00
C ALA A 78 -12.82 -9.47 -4.69
N GLU A 79 -11.59 -9.99 -4.75
CA GLU A 79 -10.72 -10.15 -3.59
C GLU A 79 -10.03 -8.84 -3.16
N LEU A 80 -9.93 -7.84 -4.06
CA LEU A 80 -9.13 -6.65 -3.85
C LEU A 80 -9.64 -5.78 -2.70
N ILE A 81 -10.95 -5.55 -2.64
CA ILE A 81 -11.55 -4.70 -1.60
C ILE A 81 -11.52 -5.40 -0.22
N PRO A 82 -11.90 -6.68 -0.07
CA PRO A 82 -11.69 -7.41 1.18
C PRO A 82 -10.23 -7.45 1.64
N ALA A 83 -9.26 -7.57 0.71
CA ALA A 83 -7.84 -7.52 1.03
C ALA A 83 -7.42 -6.14 1.58
N LEU A 84 -7.89 -5.04 0.96
CA LEU A 84 -7.67 -3.70 1.46
C LEU A 84 -8.25 -3.52 2.87
N ASP A 85 -9.50 -3.92 3.08
CA ASP A 85 -10.17 -3.78 4.38
C ASP A 85 -9.43 -4.51 5.50
N LYS A 86 -9.02 -5.74 5.22
CA LYS A 86 -8.21 -6.54 6.14
C LYS A 86 -6.85 -5.89 6.41
N SER A 87 -6.22 -5.36 5.37
CA SER A 87 -4.92 -4.68 5.46
C SER A 87 -4.98 -3.45 6.35
N ILE A 88 -5.97 -2.58 6.14
CA ILE A 88 -6.17 -1.36 6.93
C ILE A 88 -6.53 -1.71 8.39
N ALA A 89 -7.43 -2.66 8.62
CA ALA A 89 -7.76 -3.12 9.97
C ALA A 89 -6.53 -3.65 10.71
N THR A 90 -5.69 -4.44 10.04
CA THR A 90 -4.43 -4.95 10.59
C THR A 90 -3.46 -3.82 10.94
N ALA A 91 -3.28 -2.86 10.04
CA ALA A 91 -2.42 -1.71 10.28
C ALA A 91 -2.90 -0.88 11.48
N ARG A 92 -4.20 -0.56 11.55
CA ARG A 92 -4.79 0.15 12.70
C ARG A 92 -4.56 -0.57 14.02
N GLN A 93 -4.81 -1.89 14.06
CA GLN A 93 -4.65 -2.69 15.26
C GLN A 93 -3.19 -2.70 15.75
N LEU A 94 -2.24 -2.95 14.85
CA LEU A 94 -0.84 -3.10 15.21
C LEU A 94 -0.15 -1.77 15.51
N LEU A 95 -0.48 -0.72 14.77
CA LEU A 95 0.16 0.59 14.92
C LEU A 95 -0.50 1.46 15.99
N GLY A 96 -1.80 1.29 16.24
CA GLY A 96 -2.56 2.11 17.18
C GLY A 96 -2.09 2.01 18.64
N SER A 97 -1.34 0.96 19.00
CA SER A 97 -0.76 0.76 20.32
C SER A 97 0.68 1.29 20.45
N MET A 98 1.29 1.83 19.37
CA MET A 98 2.66 2.30 19.38
C MET A 98 2.73 3.72 19.95
N ASP A 99 3.57 3.91 20.96
CA ASP A 99 3.94 5.22 21.48
C ASP A 99 5.11 5.87 20.71
N ASP A 100 5.38 7.13 20.98
CA ASP A 100 6.47 7.86 20.32
C ASP A 100 7.85 7.26 20.62
N ALA A 101 8.04 6.63 21.78
CA ALA A 101 9.30 5.95 22.11
C ALA A 101 9.51 4.74 21.21
N THR A 102 8.47 3.92 21.00
CA THR A 102 8.46 2.79 20.08
C THR A 102 8.71 3.24 18.64
N LEU A 103 8.07 4.33 18.19
CA LEU A 103 8.21 4.86 16.85
C LEU A 103 9.60 5.43 16.56
N ASN A 104 10.25 6.04 17.55
CA ASN A 104 11.62 6.52 17.45
C ASN A 104 12.66 5.40 17.62
N GLY A 105 12.27 4.24 18.13
CA GLY A 105 13.12 3.08 18.28
C GLY A 105 13.60 2.53 16.93
N MET A 106 14.83 2.00 16.92
CA MET A 106 15.42 1.41 15.72
C MET A 106 14.69 0.13 15.31
N TRP A 107 14.37 0.03 14.04
CA TRP A 107 13.90 -1.16 13.37
C TRP A 107 14.97 -1.71 12.41
N ARG A 108 15.07 -3.02 12.30
CA ARG A 108 16.10 -3.69 11.51
C ARG A 108 15.52 -4.78 10.62
N MET A 109 16.00 -4.84 9.39
CA MET A 109 15.80 -6.01 8.52
C MET A 109 17.16 -6.65 8.27
N LYS A 110 17.22 -7.96 8.48
CA LYS A 110 18.46 -8.74 8.31
C LYS A 110 18.34 -9.72 7.15
N ARG A 111 19.46 -9.97 6.51
CA ARG A 111 19.65 -11.07 5.57
C ARG A 111 21.01 -11.72 5.86
N ASN A 112 20.99 -13.03 6.06
CA ASN A 112 22.19 -13.81 6.40
C ASN A 112 22.97 -13.21 7.61
N GLY A 113 22.25 -12.76 8.62
CA GLY A 113 22.82 -12.19 9.85
C GLY A 113 23.29 -10.73 9.77
N HIS A 114 23.23 -10.09 8.60
CA HIS A 114 23.65 -8.70 8.40
C HIS A 114 22.44 -7.77 8.24
N ASP A 115 22.53 -6.55 8.82
CA ASP A 115 21.54 -5.52 8.62
C ASP A 115 21.53 -5.06 7.16
N VAL A 116 20.42 -5.24 6.45
CA VAL A 116 20.21 -4.70 5.10
C VAL A 116 19.41 -3.41 5.13
N ILE A 117 18.63 -3.21 6.20
CA ILE A 117 17.94 -1.95 6.51
C ILE A 117 18.03 -1.74 8.02
N ALA A 118 18.37 -0.53 8.45
CA ALA A 118 18.28 -0.09 9.84
C ALA A 118 17.83 1.37 9.85
N MET A 119 16.70 1.67 10.46
CA MET A 119 16.14 3.01 10.55
C MET A 119 15.15 3.12 11.71
N PRO A 120 14.81 4.34 12.18
CA PRO A 120 13.72 4.53 13.11
C PRO A 120 12.40 3.95 12.54
N ARG A 121 11.57 3.35 13.39
CA ARG A 121 10.29 2.73 12.96
C ARG A 121 9.35 3.75 12.29
N ALA A 122 9.33 5.00 12.77
CA ALA A 122 8.57 6.08 12.11
C ALA A 122 9.04 6.32 10.68
N ALA A 123 10.35 6.24 10.40
CA ALA A 123 10.90 6.39 9.05
C ALA A 123 10.51 5.19 8.15
N LEU A 124 10.50 3.96 8.69
CA LEU A 124 10.00 2.78 8.00
C LEU A 124 8.54 2.97 7.58
N LEU A 125 7.67 3.37 8.53
CA LEU A 125 6.25 3.59 8.27
C LEU A 125 6.03 4.70 7.23
N ARG A 126 6.80 5.79 7.29
CA ARG A 126 6.69 6.87 6.31
C ARG A 126 7.16 6.42 4.93
N SER A 127 8.34 5.79 4.82
CA SER A 127 8.94 5.48 3.52
C SER A 127 8.39 4.20 2.89
N ILE A 128 8.28 3.12 3.66
CA ILE A 128 7.94 1.78 3.13
C ILE A 128 6.44 1.48 3.23
N MET A 129 5.71 2.00 4.23
CA MET A 129 4.27 1.85 4.26
C MET A 129 3.58 2.90 3.38
N LEU A 130 3.72 4.20 3.71
CA LEU A 130 2.93 5.24 3.07
C LEU A 130 3.45 5.63 1.68
N ASN A 131 4.72 6.07 1.56
CA ASN A 131 5.24 6.54 0.27
C ASN A 131 5.28 5.43 -0.79
N HIS A 132 5.68 4.21 -0.41
CA HIS A 132 5.69 3.05 -1.30
C HIS A 132 4.27 2.66 -1.73
N TRP A 133 3.29 2.73 -0.82
CA TRP A 133 1.88 2.52 -1.13
C TRP A 133 1.36 3.51 -2.17
N TYR A 134 1.65 4.81 -1.98
CA TYR A 134 1.25 5.87 -2.92
C TYR A 134 1.92 5.70 -4.28
N HIS A 135 3.21 5.30 -4.27
CA HIS A 135 3.95 4.99 -5.50
C HIS A 135 3.25 3.90 -6.32
N HIS A 136 2.93 2.77 -5.70
CA HIS A 136 2.27 1.67 -6.41
C HIS A 136 0.83 1.98 -6.80
N ARG A 137 0.09 2.75 -6.01
CA ARG A 137 -1.22 3.25 -6.42
C ARG A 137 -1.11 4.17 -7.64
N GLY A 138 -0.10 5.02 -7.70
CA GLY A 138 0.20 5.84 -8.88
C GLY A 138 0.52 4.99 -10.11
N GLN A 139 1.33 3.92 -9.97
CA GLN A 139 1.56 2.96 -11.05
C GLN A 139 0.26 2.27 -11.49
N LEU A 140 -0.58 1.86 -10.55
CA LEU A 140 -1.86 1.22 -10.85
C LEU A 140 -2.78 2.15 -11.66
N SER A 141 -2.80 3.45 -11.36
CA SER A 141 -3.57 4.43 -12.14
C SER A 141 -3.09 4.52 -13.59
N VAL A 142 -1.77 4.42 -13.84
CA VAL A 142 -1.23 4.36 -15.21
C VAL A 142 -1.66 3.08 -15.92
N TYR A 143 -1.61 1.92 -15.26
CA TYR A 143 -2.08 0.65 -15.83
C TYR A 143 -3.56 0.72 -16.24
N LEU A 144 -4.40 1.28 -15.37
CA LEU A 144 -5.82 1.48 -15.69
C LEU A 144 -6.00 2.41 -16.89
N ARG A 145 -5.20 3.48 -16.99
CA ARG A 145 -5.26 4.40 -18.14
C ARG A 145 -4.88 3.72 -19.45
N GLU A 146 -3.83 2.89 -19.45
CA GLU A 146 -3.42 2.10 -20.62
C GLU A 146 -4.51 1.13 -21.09
N LEU A 147 -5.34 0.65 -20.16
CA LEU A 147 -6.50 -0.20 -20.46
C LEU A 147 -7.77 0.59 -20.81
N GLY A 148 -7.70 1.93 -20.93
CA GLY A 148 -8.85 2.76 -21.24
C GLY A 148 -9.85 2.90 -20.09
N VAL A 149 -9.50 2.52 -18.87
CA VAL A 149 -10.38 2.61 -17.70
C VAL A 149 -10.39 4.05 -17.16
N PRO A 150 -11.57 4.64 -16.88
CA PRO A 150 -11.67 5.96 -16.26
C PRO A 150 -11.01 5.98 -14.86
N ILE A 151 -10.18 7.01 -14.62
CA ILE A 151 -9.40 7.15 -13.38
C ILE A 151 -10.11 8.11 -12.42
N PRO A 152 -10.36 7.72 -11.15
CA PRO A 152 -10.89 8.66 -10.17
C PRO A 152 -9.87 9.76 -9.84
N SER A 153 -10.37 10.89 -9.35
CA SER A 153 -9.52 11.90 -8.71
C SER A 153 -8.75 11.27 -7.53
N ILE A 154 -7.42 11.49 -7.46
CA ILE A 154 -6.56 11.00 -6.38
C ILE A 154 -6.13 12.19 -5.50
N TYR A 155 -5.26 13.05 -5.98
CA TYR A 155 -4.80 14.26 -5.27
C TYR A 155 -5.20 15.56 -5.97
N GLY A 156 -6.04 15.47 -6.98
CA GLY A 156 -6.52 16.55 -7.79
C GLY A 156 -7.32 16.02 -8.96
N PRO A 157 -7.78 16.86 -9.90
CA PRO A 157 -8.54 16.42 -11.05
C PRO A 157 -7.80 15.36 -11.87
N SER A 158 -8.53 14.36 -12.35
CA SER A 158 -8.11 13.50 -13.44
C SER A 158 -8.76 13.99 -14.75
N ALA A 159 -8.45 13.36 -15.88
CA ALA A 159 -9.16 13.63 -17.14
C ALA A 159 -10.64 13.19 -17.10
N ASP A 160 -10.99 12.30 -16.16
CA ASP A 160 -12.32 11.69 -16.07
C ASP A 160 -13.14 12.23 -14.89
N GLU A 161 -12.49 12.85 -13.90
CA GLU A 161 -13.15 13.34 -12.68
C GLU A 161 -12.49 14.62 -12.17
N ASN A 162 -13.32 15.66 -11.98
CA ASN A 162 -12.89 16.92 -11.37
C ASN A 162 -13.68 17.15 -10.06
N PRO A 163 -13.04 17.01 -8.88
CA PRO A 163 -13.71 17.18 -7.59
C PRO A 163 -14.06 18.65 -7.27
N PHE A 164 -13.62 19.60 -8.10
CA PHE A 164 -13.86 21.03 -7.90
C PHE A 164 -15.01 21.58 -8.76
N THR A 165 -15.60 20.78 -9.64
CA THR A 165 -16.81 21.13 -10.38
C THR A 165 -18.01 20.48 -9.70
N ALA A 166 -18.85 21.32 -9.08
CA ALA A 166 -20.16 20.94 -8.55
C ALA A 166 -21.16 20.77 -9.70
#